data_6a2af01d76eec926d10de28bb5b4c9ef
#
_entry.id   6a2af01d76eec926d10de28bb5b4c9ef
#
_cell.length_a   1.000
_cell.length_b   1.000
_cell.length_c   1.000
_cell.angle_alpha   90.00
_cell.angle_beta   90.00
_cell.angle_gamma   90.00
#
_symmetry.space_group_name_H-M   'P 1'
#
loop_
_entity.id
_entity.type
_entity.pdbx_description
1 polymer ?
#
loop_
_entity_poly.entity_id
_entity_poly.type
_entity_poly.pdbx_seq_one_letter_code
_entity_poly.pdbx_strand_id
1 'polypeptide(L)'
;MKELEEKLQYHFRDPSLLRTALTHSSYINEHSREQAVCYERLEFLGDAVLGLTAAKLLYDWTPALPEGRMTRIRAELVCEESLCRTAQHLGLGRWMRLGKGEELSRGRERPSILADMVEALIAAIYLDGGSEAAADFIRRFVLQNAQDHIRSRSTDNKTALQELVQQQPGSSIRYELVGEDGPDHDKRFFYRVHVNGVPAGEGSGRTKKEAEQAAAGDALQALAEEPGPDGGGQKAP
;
A
#
# COMPACT_ATOMS: atom_id res chain seq x y z
N MET A 1 -22.18 -11.17 -18.07
CA MET A 1 -22.06 -11.37 -16.62
C MET A 1 -21.28 -12.66 -16.29
N LYS A 2 -21.64 -13.85 -16.78
CA LYS A 2 -20.89 -15.10 -16.49
C LYS A 2 -19.39 -15.00 -16.77
N GLU A 3 -19.00 -14.45 -17.94
CA GLU A 3 -17.59 -14.23 -18.27
C GLU A 3 -16.87 -13.33 -17.25
N LEU A 4 -17.55 -12.33 -16.69
CA LEU A 4 -16.99 -11.47 -15.65
C LEU A 4 -16.84 -12.24 -14.34
N GLU A 5 -17.85 -13.01 -13.92
CA GLU A 5 -17.78 -13.84 -12.70
C GLU A 5 -16.63 -14.85 -12.76
N GLU A 6 -16.39 -15.47 -13.93
CA GLU A 6 -15.24 -16.34 -14.15
C GLU A 6 -13.90 -15.58 -13.95
N LYS A 7 -13.81 -14.34 -14.45
CA LYS A 7 -12.61 -13.50 -14.25
C LYS A 7 -12.44 -13.07 -12.80
N LEU A 8 -13.54 -12.73 -12.12
CA LEU A 8 -13.53 -12.39 -10.69
C LEU A 8 -13.25 -13.61 -9.80
N GLN A 9 -13.35 -14.84 -10.38
CA GLN A 9 -13.31 -16.11 -9.67
C GLN A 9 -14.33 -16.15 -8.51
N TYR A 10 -15.50 -15.51 -8.75
CA TYR A 10 -16.60 -15.43 -7.81
C TYR A 10 -17.94 -15.46 -8.52
N HIS A 11 -18.85 -16.35 -8.07
CA HIS A 11 -20.20 -16.46 -8.59
C HIS A 11 -21.19 -15.86 -7.60
N PHE A 12 -21.90 -14.84 -8.04
CA PHE A 12 -22.87 -14.14 -7.20
C PHE A 12 -24.16 -14.96 -7.02
N ARG A 13 -24.60 -15.08 -5.78
CA ARG A 13 -25.92 -15.62 -5.42
C ARG A 13 -27.01 -14.61 -5.78
N ASP A 14 -26.72 -13.31 -5.55
CA ASP A 14 -27.54 -12.18 -5.97
C ASP A 14 -26.85 -11.39 -7.10
N PRO A 15 -27.20 -11.64 -8.38
CA PRO A 15 -26.62 -10.90 -9.51
C PRO A 15 -26.93 -9.40 -9.50
N SER A 16 -27.89 -8.94 -8.67
CA SER A 16 -28.20 -7.51 -8.57
C SER A 16 -27.08 -6.72 -7.92
N LEU A 17 -26.34 -7.33 -6.98
CA LEU A 17 -25.17 -6.73 -6.34
C LEU A 17 -24.06 -6.45 -7.36
N LEU A 18 -23.74 -7.43 -8.22
CA LEU A 18 -22.76 -7.23 -9.28
C LEU A 18 -23.22 -6.14 -10.26
N ARG A 19 -24.50 -6.13 -10.63
CA ARG A 19 -25.05 -5.09 -11.50
C ARG A 19 -24.92 -3.70 -10.89
N THR A 20 -25.24 -3.57 -9.61
CA THR A 20 -25.10 -2.31 -8.86
C THR A 20 -23.64 -1.86 -8.83
N ALA A 21 -22.69 -2.75 -8.51
CA ALA A 21 -21.27 -2.45 -8.48
C ALA A 21 -20.71 -1.96 -9.84
N LEU A 22 -21.34 -2.33 -10.94
CA LEU A 22 -20.94 -1.91 -12.29
C LEU A 22 -21.72 -0.69 -12.81
N THR A 23 -22.60 -0.07 -12.01
CA THR A 23 -23.47 1.03 -12.44
C THR A 23 -23.00 2.35 -11.84
N HIS A 24 -22.47 3.24 -12.68
CA HIS A 24 -22.08 4.61 -12.30
C HIS A 24 -23.31 5.52 -12.17
N SER A 25 -23.22 6.57 -11.37
CA SER A 25 -24.30 7.54 -11.16
C SER A 25 -24.76 8.23 -12.44
N SER A 26 -23.87 8.48 -13.39
CA SER A 26 -24.24 9.05 -14.71
C SER A 26 -25.23 8.19 -15.48
N TYR A 27 -25.14 6.86 -15.34
CA TYR A 27 -26.10 5.96 -15.98
C TYR A 27 -27.51 6.16 -15.43
N ILE A 28 -27.64 6.28 -14.13
CA ILE A 28 -28.95 6.47 -13.46
C ILE A 28 -29.60 7.78 -13.87
N ASN A 29 -28.81 8.84 -13.95
CA ASN A 29 -29.29 10.18 -14.34
C ASN A 29 -29.93 10.16 -15.74
N GLU A 30 -29.41 9.35 -16.65
CA GLU A 30 -29.94 9.22 -18.02
C GLU A 30 -31.04 8.14 -18.16
N HIS A 31 -31.11 7.19 -17.22
CA HIS A 31 -32.02 6.04 -17.25
C HIS A 31 -32.95 5.98 -16.04
N SER A 32 -33.48 7.11 -15.61
CA SER A 32 -34.30 7.27 -14.40
C SER A 32 -35.50 6.32 -14.31
N ARG A 33 -35.97 5.79 -15.44
CA ARG A 33 -37.09 4.83 -15.48
C ARG A 33 -36.70 3.40 -15.05
N GLU A 34 -35.42 3.06 -15.04
CA GLU A 34 -34.93 1.70 -14.74
C GLU A 34 -34.87 1.38 -13.24
N GLN A 35 -35.15 2.34 -12.34
CA GLN A 35 -34.98 2.19 -10.89
C GLN A 35 -33.61 1.55 -10.50
N ALA A 36 -32.58 1.78 -11.31
CA ALA A 36 -31.25 1.28 -11.05
C ALA A 36 -30.61 2.01 -9.85
N VAL A 37 -29.70 1.34 -9.16
CA VAL A 37 -28.93 1.90 -8.03
C VAL A 37 -27.48 2.01 -8.48
N CYS A 38 -26.80 3.14 -8.16
CA CYS A 38 -25.38 3.31 -8.45
C CYS A 38 -24.49 2.68 -7.39
N TYR A 39 -23.23 2.56 -7.73
CA TYR A 39 -22.24 1.89 -6.88
C TYR A 39 -21.76 2.70 -5.67
N GLU A 40 -22.02 4.00 -5.57
CA GLU A 40 -21.45 4.89 -4.52
C GLU A 40 -21.59 4.36 -3.09
N ARG A 41 -22.72 3.75 -2.76
CA ARG A 41 -22.90 3.13 -1.44
C ARG A 41 -22.11 1.85 -1.25
N LEU A 42 -21.89 1.10 -2.33
CA LEU A 42 -21.02 -0.08 -2.31
C LEU A 42 -19.54 0.32 -2.22
N GLU A 43 -19.13 1.34 -2.97
CA GLU A 43 -17.80 1.95 -2.89
C GLU A 43 -17.46 2.32 -1.44
N PHE A 44 -18.32 3.12 -0.79
CA PHE A 44 -18.13 3.50 0.62
C PHE A 44 -17.93 2.28 1.55
N LEU A 45 -18.72 1.22 1.38
CA LEU A 45 -18.56 -0.01 2.17
C LEU A 45 -17.29 -0.76 1.77
N GLY A 46 -16.97 -0.79 0.48
CA GLY A 46 -15.84 -1.51 -0.09
C GLY A 46 -14.49 -0.95 0.37
N ASP A 47 -14.35 0.37 0.42
CA ASP A 47 -13.17 1.04 1.00
C ASP A 47 -12.92 0.55 2.44
N ALA A 48 -13.95 0.54 3.29
CA ALA A 48 -13.84 0.07 4.67
C ALA A 48 -13.41 -1.42 4.75
N VAL A 49 -14.00 -2.29 3.92
CA VAL A 49 -13.67 -3.73 3.87
C VAL A 49 -12.25 -3.95 3.36
N LEU A 50 -11.84 -3.21 2.33
CA LEU A 50 -10.49 -3.24 1.77
C LEU A 50 -9.47 -2.77 2.82
N GLY A 51 -9.73 -1.62 3.46
CA GLY A 51 -8.85 -1.07 4.49
C GLY A 51 -8.65 -2.02 5.67
N LEU A 52 -9.73 -2.65 6.16
CA LEU A 52 -9.68 -3.65 7.23
C LEU A 52 -8.89 -4.88 6.81
N THR A 53 -9.14 -5.41 5.60
CA THR A 53 -8.47 -6.62 5.09
C THR A 53 -6.98 -6.38 4.90
N ALA A 54 -6.58 -5.24 4.34
CA ALA A 54 -5.18 -4.86 4.19
C ALA A 54 -4.49 -4.66 5.55
N ALA A 55 -5.16 -4.00 6.51
CA ALA A 55 -4.63 -3.83 7.86
C ALA A 55 -4.42 -5.17 8.56
N LYS A 56 -5.41 -6.08 8.48
CA LYS A 56 -5.29 -7.42 9.06
C LYS A 56 -4.15 -8.22 8.44
N LEU A 57 -3.99 -8.18 7.12
CA LEU A 57 -2.91 -8.85 6.42
C LEU A 57 -1.54 -8.35 6.90
N LEU A 58 -1.36 -7.04 7.02
CA LEU A 58 -0.11 -6.45 7.50
C LEU A 58 0.17 -6.80 8.95
N TYR A 59 -0.85 -6.80 9.81
CA TYR A 59 -0.75 -7.16 11.23
C TYR A 59 -0.34 -8.63 11.41
N ASP A 60 -0.93 -9.54 10.64
CA ASP A 60 -0.66 -10.98 10.74
C ASP A 60 0.71 -11.36 10.15
N TRP A 61 1.19 -10.58 9.18
CA TRP A 61 2.35 -10.95 8.38
C TRP A 61 3.67 -10.87 9.14
N THR A 62 3.90 -9.80 9.89
CA THR A 62 5.11 -9.67 10.68
C THR A 62 4.86 -8.94 12.00
N PRO A 63 5.04 -9.66 13.13
CA PRO A 63 4.94 -9.04 14.46
C PRO A 63 5.91 -7.89 14.70
N ALA A 64 6.93 -7.75 13.83
CA ALA A 64 8.01 -6.77 13.98
C ALA A 64 7.82 -5.47 13.16
N LEU A 65 6.72 -5.33 12.39
CA LEU A 65 6.50 -4.06 11.67
C LEU A 65 5.94 -3.00 12.61
N PRO A 66 6.63 -1.85 12.78
CA PRO A 66 6.09 -0.72 13.51
C PRO A 66 4.79 -0.21 12.90
N GLU A 67 3.89 0.36 13.73
CA GLU A 67 2.57 0.86 13.31
C GLU A 67 2.69 1.87 12.16
N GLY A 68 3.59 2.87 12.27
CA GLY A 68 3.78 3.88 11.23
C GLY A 68 4.17 3.27 9.87
N ARG A 69 4.90 2.15 9.88
CA ARG A 69 5.23 1.40 8.67
C ARG A 69 4.03 0.68 8.07
N MET A 70 3.23 0.00 8.91
CA MET A 70 2.00 -0.65 8.48
C MET A 70 1.04 0.35 7.84
N THR A 71 0.91 1.53 8.43
CA THR A 71 0.05 2.61 7.92
C THR A 71 0.48 3.08 6.53
N ARG A 72 1.79 3.28 6.30
CA ARG A 72 2.30 3.68 4.97
C ARG A 72 2.10 2.60 3.91
N ILE A 73 2.47 1.34 4.24
CA ILE A 73 2.31 0.22 3.31
C ILE A 73 0.84 0.05 2.96
N ARG A 74 -0.07 0.12 3.95
CA ARG A 74 -1.50 0.06 3.69
C ARG A 74 -1.94 1.12 2.71
N ALA A 75 -1.58 2.40 2.94
CA ALA A 75 -1.96 3.49 2.06
C ALA A 75 -1.51 3.29 0.60
N GLU A 76 -0.34 2.69 0.38
CA GLU A 76 0.15 2.39 -0.97
C GLU A 76 -0.55 1.21 -1.62
N LEU A 77 -0.90 0.20 -0.84
CA LEU A 77 -1.58 -1.00 -1.35
C LEU A 77 -3.02 -0.69 -1.78
N VAL A 78 -3.70 0.24 -1.10
CA VAL A 78 -5.13 0.55 -1.33
C VAL A 78 -5.36 1.90 -2.01
N CYS A 79 -4.33 2.55 -2.58
CA CYS A 79 -4.48 3.82 -3.28
C CYS A 79 -5.17 3.66 -4.64
N GLU A 80 -5.74 4.76 -5.15
CA GLU A 80 -6.40 4.84 -6.47
C GLU A 80 -5.59 4.16 -7.58
N GLU A 81 -4.28 4.42 -7.64
CA GLU A 81 -3.40 3.85 -8.67
C GLU A 81 -3.34 2.31 -8.60
N SER A 82 -3.28 1.74 -7.39
CA SER A 82 -3.27 0.28 -7.18
C SER A 82 -4.60 -0.35 -7.60
N LEU A 83 -5.72 0.26 -7.21
CA LEU A 83 -7.06 -0.20 -7.57
C LEU A 83 -7.33 -0.05 -9.07
N CYS A 84 -6.89 1.04 -9.67
CA CYS A 84 -6.98 1.24 -11.13
C CYS A 84 -6.23 0.14 -11.88
N ARG A 85 -5.01 -0.24 -11.47
CA ARG A 85 -4.27 -1.37 -12.06
C ARG A 85 -5.04 -2.68 -11.93
N THR A 86 -5.67 -2.93 -10.79
CA THR A 86 -6.52 -4.10 -10.57
C THR A 86 -7.71 -4.10 -11.53
N ALA A 87 -8.40 -2.96 -11.67
CA ALA A 87 -9.52 -2.82 -12.60
C ALA A 87 -9.11 -3.06 -14.05
N GLN A 88 -7.95 -2.55 -14.47
CA GLN A 88 -7.38 -2.75 -15.80
C GLN A 88 -7.02 -4.21 -16.05
N HIS A 89 -6.38 -4.87 -15.09
CA HIS A 89 -6.04 -6.30 -15.17
C HIS A 89 -7.28 -7.18 -15.37
N LEU A 90 -8.36 -6.88 -14.64
CA LEU A 90 -9.62 -7.58 -14.75
C LEU A 90 -10.45 -7.15 -15.98
N GLY A 91 -10.06 -6.06 -16.65
CA GLY A 91 -10.77 -5.50 -17.80
C GLY A 91 -12.15 -4.96 -17.44
N LEU A 92 -12.30 -4.38 -16.23
CA LEU A 92 -13.59 -3.95 -15.68
C LEU A 92 -14.25 -2.85 -16.50
N GLY A 93 -13.49 -1.93 -17.11
CA GLY A 93 -14.00 -0.81 -17.88
C GLY A 93 -15.05 -1.19 -18.92
N ARG A 94 -14.91 -2.35 -19.57
CA ARG A 94 -15.88 -2.82 -20.58
C ARG A 94 -17.25 -3.24 -20.03
N TRP A 95 -17.32 -3.51 -18.72
CA TRP A 95 -18.55 -3.96 -18.07
C TRP A 95 -19.34 -2.83 -17.40
N MET A 96 -18.76 -1.64 -17.35
CA MET A 96 -19.40 -0.47 -16.77
C MET A 96 -20.68 -0.08 -17.48
N ARG A 97 -21.65 0.34 -16.68
CA ARG A 97 -22.86 1.02 -17.13
C ARG A 97 -22.67 2.52 -16.88
N LEU A 98 -22.38 3.27 -17.93
CA LEU A 98 -22.14 4.71 -17.92
C LEU A 98 -23.23 5.45 -18.69
N GLY A 99 -23.50 6.70 -18.31
CA GLY A 99 -24.27 7.62 -19.14
C GLY A 99 -23.44 8.06 -20.35
N LYS A 100 -24.12 8.54 -21.40
CA LYS A 100 -23.48 8.97 -22.66
C LYS A 100 -22.44 10.07 -22.47
N GLY A 101 -22.71 11.02 -21.58
CA GLY A 101 -21.77 12.09 -21.27
C GLY A 101 -20.46 11.56 -20.70
N GLU A 102 -20.54 10.62 -19.76
CA GLU A 102 -19.37 10.00 -19.15
C GLU A 102 -18.63 9.08 -20.13
N GLU A 103 -19.37 8.38 -21.00
CA GLU A 103 -18.80 7.58 -22.08
C GLU A 103 -17.97 8.44 -23.05
N LEU A 104 -18.50 9.58 -23.49
CA LEU A 104 -17.82 10.52 -24.39
C LEU A 104 -16.55 11.12 -23.76
N SER A 105 -16.52 11.29 -22.45
CA SER A 105 -15.34 11.78 -21.69
C SER A 105 -14.35 10.69 -21.32
N ARG A 106 -14.46 9.48 -21.90
CA ARG A 106 -13.63 8.30 -21.63
C ARG A 106 -13.71 7.82 -20.17
N GLY A 107 -14.88 7.89 -19.56
CA GLY A 107 -15.08 7.45 -18.18
C GLY A 107 -14.66 6.00 -17.92
N ARG A 108 -14.74 5.11 -18.94
CA ARG A 108 -14.28 3.70 -18.83
C ARG A 108 -12.78 3.55 -18.57
N GLU A 109 -11.99 4.57 -18.88
CA GLU A 109 -10.53 4.57 -18.72
C GLU A 109 -10.10 5.47 -17.56
N ARG A 110 -11.03 6.21 -16.92
CA ARG A 110 -10.73 7.15 -15.85
C ARG A 110 -10.28 6.40 -14.58
N PRO A 111 -9.07 6.71 -14.05
CA PRO A 111 -8.52 5.99 -12.89
C PRO A 111 -9.42 5.98 -11.68
N SER A 112 -10.01 7.13 -11.31
CA SER A 112 -10.91 7.21 -10.15
C SER A 112 -12.15 6.31 -10.30
N ILE A 113 -12.84 6.36 -11.45
CA ILE A 113 -14.02 5.52 -11.71
C ILE A 113 -13.67 4.03 -11.69
N LEU A 114 -12.49 3.66 -12.19
CA LEU A 114 -11.99 2.30 -12.16
C LEU A 114 -11.69 1.83 -10.74
N ALA A 115 -11.09 2.68 -9.92
CA ALA A 115 -10.82 2.40 -8.51
C ALA A 115 -12.10 2.23 -7.71
N ASP A 116 -13.03 3.18 -7.80
CA ASP A 116 -14.34 3.15 -7.14
C ASP A 116 -15.11 1.86 -7.45
N MET A 117 -15.01 1.40 -8.71
CA MET A 117 -15.66 0.16 -9.10
C MET A 117 -15.04 -1.08 -8.48
N VAL A 118 -13.72 -1.12 -8.25
CA VAL A 118 -13.08 -2.23 -7.53
C VAL A 118 -13.56 -2.26 -6.09
N GLU A 119 -13.66 -1.11 -5.43
CA GLU A 119 -14.22 -1.02 -4.08
C GLU A 119 -15.67 -1.48 -4.05
N ALA A 120 -16.48 -1.02 -5.01
CA ALA A 120 -17.87 -1.45 -5.11
C ALA A 120 -18.00 -2.97 -5.33
N LEU A 121 -17.12 -3.58 -6.11
CA LEU A 121 -17.08 -5.04 -6.29
C LEU A 121 -16.70 -5.77 -5.01
N ILE A 122 -15.74 -5.25 -4.24
CA ILE A 122 -15.37 -5.78 -2.92
C ILE A 122 -16.58 -5.80 -2.00
N ALA A 123 -17.34 -4.69 -1.93
CA ALA A 123 -18.55 -4.63 -1.13
C ALA A 123 -19.64 -5.58 -1.63
N ALA A 124 -19.82 -5.68 -2.94
CA ALA A 124 -20.80 -6.60 -3.52
C ALA A 124 -20.48 -8.06 -3.15
N ILE A 125 -19.21 -8.47 -3.23
CA ILE A 125 -18.75 -9.81 -2.80
C ILE A 125 -18.93 -9.98 -1.29
N TYR A 126 -18.62 -8.95 -0.50
CA TYR A 126 -18.79 -8.97 0.95
C TYR A 126 -20.26 -9.20 1.35
N LEU A 127 -21.20 -8.48 0.72
CA LEU A 127 -22.62 -8.60 1.02
C LEU A 127 -23.20 -9.96 0.55
N ASP A 128 -22.69 -10.52 -0.53
CA ASP A 128 -23.14 -11.78 -1.11
C ASP A 128 -22.54 -13.02 -0.45
N GLY A 129 -21.22 -12.98 -0.17
CA GLY A 129 -20.43 -14.13 0.27
C GLY A 129 -19.78 -13.98 1.64
N GLY A 130 -19.87 -12.81 2.26
CA GLY A 130 -19.29 -12.55 3.58
C GLY A 130 -17.81 -12.12 3.53
N SER A 131 -17.25 -11.92 4.73
CA SER A 131 -15.91 -11.37 4.91
C SER A 131 -14.79 -12.22 4.28
N GLU A 132 -14.90 -13.54 4.36
CA GLU A 132 -13.86 -14.43 3.82
C GLU A 132 -13.82 -14.38 2.28
N ALA A 133 -14.98 -14.36 1.62
CA ALA A 133 -15.03 -14.24 0.17
C ALA A 133 -14.43 -12.91 -0.32
N ALA A 134 -14.76 -11.81 0.35
CA ALA A 134 -14.19 -10.51 0.04
C ALA A 134 -12.67 -10.48 0.30
N ALA A 135 -12.21 -11.04 1.42
CA ALA A 135 -10.79 -11.12 1.74
C ALA A 135 -10.02 -11.97 0.72
N ASP A 136 -10.59 -13.05 0.22
CA ASP A 136 -9.99 -13.87 -0.84
C ASP A 136 -9.85 -13.10 -2.16
N PHE A 137 -10.88 -12.36 -2.56
CA PHE A 137 -10.82 -11.50 -3.73
C PHE A 137 -9.73 -10.43 -3.57
N ILE A 138 -9.72 -9.72 -2.44
CA ILE A 138 -8.71 -8.68 -2.15
C ILE A 138 -7.29 -9.26 -2.20
N ARG A 139 -7.03 -10.39 -1.55
CA ARG A 139 -5.71 -11.04 -1.56
C ARG A 139 -5.27 -11.40 -2.97
N ARG A 140 -6.16 -11.96 -3.79
CA ARG A 140 -5.82 -12.42 -5.14
C ARG A 140 -5.59 -11.31 -6.13
N PHE A 141 -6.36 -10.25 -6.09
CA PHE A 141 -6.39 -9.26 -7.16
C PHE A 141 -5.83 -7.89 -6.76
N VAL A 142 -5.99 -7.48 -5.50
CA VAL A 142 -5.54 -6.15 -5.04
C VAL A 142 -4.18 -6.25 -4.37
N LEU A 143 -3.97 -7.24 -3.51
CA LEU A 143 -2.78 -7.35 -2.67
C LEU A 143 -1.72 -8.33 -3.20
N GLN A 144 -1.76 -8.68 -4.48
CA GLN A 144 -0.82 -9.64 -5.10
C GLN A 144 0.65 -9.29 -4.83
N ASN A 145 1.00 -8.01 -4.90
CA ASN A 145 2.37 -7.52 -4.75
C ASN A 145 2.66 -7.02 -3.32
N ALA A 146 1.77 -7.27 -2.35
CA ALA A 146 1.97 -6.81 -0.98
C ALA A 146 3.31 -7.31 -0.38
N GLN A 147 3.70 -8.54 -0.70
CA GLN A 147 4.98 -9.12 -0.26
C GLN A 147 6.19 -8.34 -0.78
N ASP A 148 6.15 -7.95 -2.04
CA ASP A 148 7.23 -7.19 -2.67
C ASP A 148 7.30 -5.77 -2.11
N HIS A 149 6.16 -5.14 -1.86
CA HIS A 149 6.09 -3.85 -1.17
C HIS A 149 6.64 -3.92 0.26
N ILE A 150 6.33 -4.98 0.99
CA ILE A 150 6.87 -5.20 2.34
C ILE A 150 8.37 -5.44 2.29
N ARG A 151 8.86 -6.26 1.35
CA ARG A 151 10.28 -6.59 1.20
C ARG A 151 11.10 -5.42 0.63
N SER A 152 10.65 -4.76 -0.43
CA SER A 152 11.37 -3.65 -1.06
C SER A 152 11.52 -2.45 -0.14
N ARG A 153 10.59 -2.28 0.81
CA ARG A 153 10.64 -1.23 1.83
C ARG A 153 11.13 -1.70 3.20
N SER A 154 11.60 -2.93 3.33
CA SER A 154 12.48 -3.26 4.45
C SER A 154 13.76 -2.39 4.43
N THR A 155 13.96 -1.65 3.35
CA THR A 155 15.07 -0.73 3.12
C THR A 155 14.72 0.76 3.27
N ASP A 156 13.60 1.16 3.88
CA ASP A 156 13.46 2.57 4.31
C ASP A 156 14.12 2.78 5.69
N ASN A 157 15.39 2.42 5.71
CA ASN A 157 16.24 2.52 6.89
C ASN A 157 16.38 3.97 7.36
N LYS A 158 16.34 4.94 6.43
CA LYS A 158 16.43 6.37 6.80
C LYS A 158 15.27 6.80 7.69
N THR A 159 14.06 6.42 7.33
CA THR A 159 12.87 6.74 8.14
C THR A 159 12.88 5.97 9.46
N ALA A 160 13.24 4.68 9.43
CA ALA A 160 13.33 3.87 10.64
C ALA A 160 14.38 4.42 11.62
N LEU A 161 15.55 4.83 11.11
CA LEU A 161 16.59 5.47 11.93
C LEU A 161 16.12 6.81 12.48
N GLN A 162 15.41 7.61 11.67
CA GLN A 162 14.88 8.89 12.11
C GLN A 162 13.84 8.72 13.23
N GLU A 163 12.92 7.77 13.09
CA GLU A 163 11.94 7.47 14.13
C GLU A 163 12.57 6.98 15.42
N LEU A 164 13.61 6.13 15.33
CA LEU A 164 14.35 5.65 16.49
C LEU A 164 15.06 6.78 17.22
N VAL A 165 15.80 7.63 16.49
CA VAL A 165 16.60 8.72 17.05
C VAL A 165 15.72 9.84 17.62
N GLN A 166 14.59 10.15 16.98
CA GLN A 166 13.65 11.19 17.46
C GLN A 166 12.89 10.80 18.73
N GLN A 167 12.94 9.54 19.18
CA GLN A 167 12.42 9.18 20.52
C GLN A 167 13.18 9.91 21.64
N GLN A 168 14.37 10.39 21.38
CA GLN A 168 15.14 11.20 22.32
C GLN A 168 15.08 12.69 21.92
N PRO A 169 14.48 13.57 22.73
CA PRO A 169 14.41 15.00 22.42
C PRO A 169 15.79 15.63 22.20
N GLY A 170 15.93 16.40 21.13
CA GLY A 170 17.19 17.08 20.80
C GLY A 170 18.17 16.26 19.98
N SER A 171 17.86 15.04 19.64
CA SER A 171 18.70 14.20 18.78
C SER A 171 18.70 14.66 17.32
N SER A 172 19.83 14.47 16.65
CA SER A 172 20.05 14.89 15.25
C SER A 172 20.63 13.77 14.40
N ILE A 173 20.24 13.73 13.12
CA ILE A 173 20.79 12.83 12.13
C ILE A 173 21.36 13.66 10.99
N ARG A 174 22.58 13.33 10.55
CA ARG A 174 23.22 13.94 9.40
C ARG A 174 23.82 12.87 8.50
N TYR A 175 23.58 12.99 7.19
CA TYR A 175 24.20 12.15 6.17
C TYR A 175 25.32 12.92 5.50
N GLU A 176 26.48 12.29 5.34
CA GLU A 176 27.68 12.86 4.75
C GLU A 176 28.12 12.00 3.56
N LEU A 177 28.36 12.63 2.41
CA LEU A 177 28.97 11.97 1.25
C LEU A 177 30.46 11.80 1.54
N VAL A 178 30.91 10.57 1.72
CA VAL A 178 32.32 10.23 2.02
C VAL A 178 33.16 10.12 0.75
N GLY A 179 32.54 9.69 -0.36
CA GLY A 179 33.25 9.55 -1.64
C GLY A 179 32.34 9.08 -2.79
N GLU A 180 32.90 9.14 -3.98
CA GLU A 180 32.31 8.63 -5.21
C GLU A 180 33.39 7.83 -5.96
N ASP A 181 33.03 6.70 -6.54
CA ASP A 181 33.94 5.84 -7.31
C ASP A 181 33.24 5.28 -8.56
N GLY A 182 34.03 4.97 -9.59
CA GLY A 182 33.55 4.39 -10.86
C GLY A 182 33.25 5.40 -11.96
N PRO A 183 33.13 4.90 -13.23
CA PRO A 183 32.79 5.73 -14.38
C PRO A 183 31.34 6.21 -14.33
N ASP A 184 31.01 7.27 -15.08
CA ASP A 184 29.68 7.93 -15.03
C ASP A 184 28.47 6.99 -15.26
N HIS A 185 28.67 5.90 -16.00
CA HIS A 185 27.62 4.91 -16.27
C HIS A 185 27.49 3.78 -15.23
N ASP A 186 28.47 3.67 -14.31
CA ASP A 186 28.45 2.71 -13.18
C ASP A 186 29.05 3.35 -11.91
N LYS A 187 28.61 4.57 -11.62
CA LYS A 187 29.07 5.35 -10.48
C LYS A 187 28.53 4.79 -9.17
N ARG A 188 29.39 4.71 -8.15
CA ARG A 188 29.01 4.32 -6.79
C ARG A 188 29.23 5.49 -5.83
N PHE A 189 28.26 5.69 -4.95
CA PHE A 189 28.30 6.70 -3.90
C PHE A 189 28.51 6.02 -2.56
N PHE A 190 29.30 6.65 -1.69
CA PHE A 190 29.57 6.19 -0.32
C PHE A 190 29.08 7.26 0.66
N TYR A 191 28.22 6.87 1.59
CA TYR A 191 27.66 7.75 2.58
C TYR A 191 27.94 7.22 3.98
N ARG A 192 28.12 8.18 4.93
CA ARG A 192 28.18 7.93 6.35
C ARG A 192 27.04 8.65 7.03
N VAL A 193 26.37 8.01 7.98
CA VAL A 193 25.36 8.64 8.82
C VAL A 193 25.93 8.91 10.20
N HIS A 194 25.65 10.11 10.70
CA HIS A 194 25.98 10.53 12.05
C HIS A 194 24.70 10.67 12.87
N VAL A 195 24.70 10.14 14.08
CA VAL A 195 23.66 10.33 15.09
C VAL A 195 24.26 11.14 16.22
N ASN A 196 23.69 12.30 16.53
CA ASN A 196 24.20 13.23 17.53
C ASN A 196 25.69 13.61 17.33
N GLY A 197 26.11 13.73 16.06
CA GLY A 197 27.50 14.07 15.70
C GLY A 197 28.49 12.89 15.74
N VAL A 198 28.06 11.70 16.16
CA VAL A 198 28.89 10.49 16.20
C VAL A 198 28.60 9.64 14.95
N PRO A 199 29.65 9.13 14.25
CA PRO A 199 29.44 8.17 13.15
C PRO A 199 28.70 6.94 13.68
N ALA A 200 27.60 6.58 13.03
CA ALA A 200 26.73 5.48 13.45
C ALA A 200 26.61 4.37 12.41
N GLY A 201 26.90 4.65 11.13
CA GLY A 201 26.85 3.65 10.07
C GLY A 201 27.38 4.16 8.74
N GLU A 202 27.73 3.23 7.84
CA GLU A 202 28.24 3.51 6.49
C GLU A 202 27.48 2.69 5.44
N GLY A 203 27.40 3.23 4.23
CA GLY A 203 26.71 2.55 3.15
C GLY A 203 27.14 2.99 1.77
N SER A 204 26.94 2.13 0.79
CA SER A 204 27.20 2.41 -0.62
C SER A 204 26.03 2.03 -1.51
N GLY A 205 25.90 2.72 -2.64
CA GLY A 205 24.85 2.45 -3.63
C GLY A 205 25.14 3.06 -4.98
N ARG A 206 24.38 2.67 -6.01
CA ARG A 206 24.48 3.25 -7.35
C ARG A 206 23.86 4.65 -7.44
N THR A 207 23.00 4.97 -6.51
CA THR A 207 22.42 6.32 -6.34
C THR A 207 22.74 6.83 -4.94
N LYS A 208 22.75 8.16 -4.79
CA LYS A 208 22.90 8.79 -3.46
C LYS A 208 21.86 8.28 -2.47
N LYS A 209 20.60 8.13 -2.93
CA LYS A 209 19.50 7.61 -2.12
C LYS A 209 19.74 6.17 -1.63
N GLU A 210 20.24 5.29 -2.50
CA GLU A 210 20.58 3.91 -2.11
C GLU A 210 21.71 3.88 -1.08
N ALA A 211 22.77 4.69 -1.28
CA ALA A 211 23.90 4.76 -0.35
C ALA A 211 23.46 5.28 1.03
N GLU A 212 22.62 6.31 1.07
CA GLU A 212 22.06 6.84 2.33
C GLU A 212 21.17 5.80 3.04
N GLN A 213 20.36 5.04 2.30
CA GLN A 213 19.55 3.95 2.87
C GLN A 213 20.41 2.82 3.44
N ALA A 214 21.50 2.47 2.74
CA ALA A 214 22.45 1.47 3.22
C ALA A 214 23.14 1.93 4.51
N ALA A 215 23.61 3.18 4.57
CA ALA A 215 24.22 3.76 5.76
C ALA A 215 23.26 3.79 6.96
N ALA A 216 21.98 4.11 6.72
CA ALA A 216 20.97 4.08 7.76
C ALA A 216 20.69 2.65 8.27
N GLY A 217 20.73 1.65 7.36
CA GLY A 217 20.57 0.24 7.72
C GLY A 217 21.70 -0.27 8.62
N ASP A 218 22.93 0.08 8.29
CA ASP A 218 24.10 -0.24 9.10
C ASP A 218 24.03 0.38 10.51
N ALA A 219 23.62 1.66 10.59
CA ALA A 219 23.40 2.34 11.85
C ALA A 219 22.31 1.69 12.73
N LEU A 220 21.21 1.23 12.11
CA LEU A 220 20.14 0.53 12.82
C LEU A 220 20.61 -0.80 13.40
N GLN A 221 21.47 -1.53 12.70
CA GLN A 221 22.06 -2.77 13.20
C GLN A 221 22.99 -2.50 14.36
N ALA A 222 23.89 -1.51 14.25
CA ALA A 222 24.80 -1.13 15.31
C ALA A 222 24.07 -0.70 16.60
N LEU A 223 23.00 0.10 16.46
CA LEU A 223 22.17 0.53 17.59
C LEU A 223 21.35 -0.60 18.23
N ALA A 224 21.04 -1.66 17.48
CA ALA A 224 20.34 -2.83 18.02
C ALA A 224 21.28 -3.80 18.75
N GLU A 225 22.59 -3.78 18.46
CA GLU A 225 23.61 -4.63 19.07
C GLU A 225 24.24 -3.98 20.31
N GLU A 226 24.07 -2.68 20.53
CA GLU A 226 24.50 -2.05 21.78
C GLU A 226 23.61 -2.53 22.94
N PRO A 227 24.15 -3.28 23.95
CA PRO A 227 23.40 -3.63 25.14
C PRO A 227 23.03 -2.34 25.87
N GLY A 228 21.72 -2.15 26.12
CA GLY A 228 21.23 -1.01 26.89
C GLY A 228 22.07 -0.83 28.18
N PRO A 229 22.16 0.40 28.70
CA PRO A 229 22.98 0.68 29.89
C PRO A 229 22.49 -0.19 31.04
N ASP A 230 23.27 -1.22 31.34
CA ASP A 230 23.07 -2.13 32.47
C ASP A 230 22.93 -1.30 33.73
N GLY A 231 21.82 -1.50 34.40
CA GLY A 231 21.60 -0.98 35.75
C GLY A 231 22.70 -1.48 36.71
N GLY A 232 23.68 -0.65 36.90
CA GLY A 232 24.72 -0.88 37.91
C GLY A 232 24.10 -1.14 39.27
N GLY A 233 23.95 -2.41 39.59
CA GLY A 233 23.62 -2.86 40.94
C GLY A 233 24.70 -2.47 41.91
N GLN A 234 24.50 -1.38 42.63
CA GLN A 234 25.24 -1.08 43.84
C GLN A 234 25.01 -2.21 44.85
N LYS A 235 26.02 -3.07 45.03
CA LYS A 235 26.19 -3.77 46.28
C LYS A 235 26.80 -2.80 47.28
N ALA A 236 26.04 -2.38 48.24
CA ALA A 236 26.55 -1.77 49.47
C ALA A 236 27.01 -2.84 50.48
N PRO A 237 28.03 -2.55 51.32
CA PRO A 237 28.66 -3.49 52.25
C PRO A 237 27.77 -3.88 53.41
#